data_d0866c2cd9958eb18198e3d67e2871ec
#
_entry.id   d0866c2cd9958eb18198e3d67e2871ec
#
_cell.length_a   1.000
_cell.length_b   1.000
_cell.length_c   1.000
_cell.angle_alpha   90.00
_cell.angle_beta   90.00
_cell.angle_gamma   90.00
#
_symmetry.space_group_name_H-M   'P 1'
#
loop_
_entity.id
_entity.type
_entity.pdbx_description
1 polymer ?
#
loop_
_entity_poly.entity_id
_entity_poly.type
_entity_poly.pdbx_seq_one_letter_code
_entity_poly.pdbx_strand_id
1 'polypeptide(L)'
;MNVLSYPPILDAISLVHLRKEVEYFYPLGYNKWIGKYDEPENTVERYILDSFDFLLSSQYPTAVGFEWWIENLDGHNTITLHSNHDDNYRKENGTLKYPLLSTELYLTNDIDPTTILDTKQGKYWEQYENNPPTEVVFSAPEEGKFIVSDPRYMRGVFGRCSSRTTLCYDVWDYKPKNLNRVGIVTKPFDVRFYKQEPSSPVQWLGKTKKMQLSINDQQFFKKFPNKYREGETWKVTQ
;
A
#
# COMPACT_ATOMS: atom_id res chain seq x y z
N MET A 1 -13.25 3.61 -9.51
CA MET A 1 -11.96 3.25 -8.86
C MET A 1 -11.94 1.75 -8.52
N ASN A 2 -10.85 1.04 -8.85
CA ASN A 2 -10.75 -0.40 -8.58
C ASN A 2 -9.81 -0.65 -7.40
N VAL A 3 -10.40 -1.04 -6.26
CA VAL A 3 -9.69 -1.44 -5.04
C VAL A 3 -10.29 -2.77 -4.60
N LEU A 4 -9.46 -3.79 -4.46
CA LEU A 4 -9.86 -5.10 -3.94
C LEU A 4 -9.45 -5.19 -2.47
N SER A 5 -10.33 -5.69 -1.66
CA SER A 5 -10.08 -5.93 -0.23
C SER A 5 -10.34 -7.41 0.07
N TYR A 6 -9.31 -8.06 0.53
CA TYR A 6 -9.40 -9.44 1.01
C TYR A 6 -9.53 -9.40 2.53
N PRO A 7 -10.43 -10.18 3.14
CA PRO A 7 -10.42 -10.41 4.58
C PRO A 7 -9.09 -11.05 4.99
N PRO A 8 -8.80 -11.27 6.30
CA PRO A 8 -7.54 -11.87 6.72
C PRO A 8 -7.18 -13.11 5.93
N ILE A 9 -6.06 -13.04 5.19
CA ILE A 9 -5.61 -14.09 4.26
C ILE A 9 -4.59 -15.05 4.87
N LEU A 10 -4.02 -14.72 6.03
CA LEU A 10 -3.01 -15.51 6.72
C LEU A 10 -3.58 -16.22 7.95
N ASP A 11 -3.07 -17.40 8.26
CA ASP A 11 -3.31 -17.99 9.55
C ASP A 11 -2.58 -17.23 10.68
N ALA A 12 -3.03 -17.42 11.92
CA ALA A 12 -2.49 -16.69 13.07
C ALA A 12 -0.99 -16.95 13.30
N ILE A 13 -0.50 -18.16 12.98
CA ILE A 13 0.92 -18.53 13.16
C ILE A 13 1.76 -17.83 12.13
N SER A 14 1.36 -17.87 10.86
CA SER A 14 2.05 -17.16 9.76
C SER A 14 2.13 -15.66 10.02
N LEU A 15 1.03 -15.07 10.51
CA LEU A 15 0.98 -13.64 10.84
C LEU A 15 1.93 -13.26 11.98
N VAL A 16 2.03 -14.08 13.04
CA VAL A 16 2.97 -13.86 14.14
C VAL A 16 4.42 -13.93 13.67
N HIS A 17 4.77 -14.91 12.82
CA HIS A 17 6.13 -15.03 12.27
C HIS A 17 6.46 -13.83 11.37
N LEU A 18 5.55 -13.44 10.50
CA LEU A 18 5.74 -12.30 9.61
C LEU A 18 5.92 -10.99 10.39
N ARG A 19 5.12 -10.75 11.43
CA ARG A 19 5.25 -9.55 12.28
C ARG A 19 6.61 -9.45 12.96
N LYS A 20 7.08 -10.54 13.57
CA LYS A 20 8.41 -10.57 14.21
C LYS A 20 9.53 -10.19 13.25
N GLU A 21 9.43 -10.67 12.02
CA GLU A 21 10.46 -10.38 11.03
C GLU A 21 10.34 -8.96 10.47
N VAL A 22 9.11 -8.45 10.28
CA VAL A 22 8.86 -7.05 9.92
C VAL A 22 9.41 -6.09 10.98
N GLU A 23 9.21 -6.38 12.27
CA GLU A 23 9.79 -5.59 13.38
C GLU A 23 11.32 -5.57 13.31
N TYR A 24 11.94 -6.68 12.93
CA TYR A 24 13.38 -6.76 12.75
C TYR A 24 13.89 -5.94 11.54
N PHE A 25 13.13 -5.91 10.43
CA PHE A 25 13.53 -5.18 9.22
C PHE A 25 13.18 -3.71 9.23
N TYR A 26 12.19 -3.29 10.03
CA TYR A 26 11.75 -1.90 10.07
C TYR A 26 12.88 -0.88 10.27
N PRO A 27 13.85 -1.08 11.20
CA PRO A 27 14.94 -0.13 11.40
C PRO A 27 15.90 0.02 10.21
N LEU A 28 15.85 -0.92 9.25
CA LEU A 28 16.74 -0.90 8.08
C LEU A 28 16.32 0.13 7.03
N GLY A 29 15.12 0.74 7.18
CA GLY A 29 14.62 1.75 6.26
C GLY A 29 14.69 1.34 4.79
N TYR A 30 14.25 2.18 3.88
CA TYR A 30 14.36 2.05 2.43
C TYR A 30 13.56 0.90 1.80
N ASN A 31 13.13 1.14 0.57
CA ASN A 31 12.51 0.16 -0.28
C ASN A 31 13.50 -0.95 -0.69
N LYS A 32 13.02 -2.17 -0.71
CA LYS A 32 13.78 -3.37 -1.03
C LYS A 32 13.24 -3.99 -2.32
N TRP A 33 14.01 -4.89 -2.90
CA TRP A 33 13.64 -5.60 -4.12
C TRP A 33 13.77 -7.11 -3.96
N ILE A 34 12.80 -7.84 -4.52
CA ILE A 34 12.93 -9.28 -4.79
C ILE A 34 12.43 -9.57 -6.21
N GLY A 35 13.18 -10.34 -7.00
CA GLY A 35 12.76 -10.83 -8.30
C GLY A 35 11.70 -11.93 -8.16
N LYS A 36 10.80 -12.02 -9.14
CA LYS A 36 9.70 -13.01 -9.15
C LYS A 36 10.18 -14.47 -9.02
N TYR A 37 11.37 -14.75 -9.51
CA TYR A 37 11.94 -16.11 -9.52
C TYR A 37 13.12 -16.27 -8.55
N ASP A 38 13.34 -15.29 -7.68
CA ASP A 38 14.37 -15.38 -6.67
C ASP A 38 13.95 -16.35 -5.56
N GLU A 39 14.91 -17.09 -5.01
CA GLU A 39 14.68 -17.83 -3.77
C GLU A 39 14.53 -16.85 -2.60
N PRO A 40 13.47 -16.97 -1.78
CA PRO A 40 13.27 -16.08 -0.65
C PRO A 40 14.33 -16.32 0.44
N GLU A 41 14.95 -15.26 0.93
CA GLU A 41 15.96 -15.31 2.00
C GLU A 41 15.36 -15.14 3.41
N ASN A 42 14.09 -14.74 3.47
CA ASN A 42 13.39 -14.42 4.73
C ASN A 42 11.88 -14.60 4.58
N THR A 43 11.14 -14.54 5.70
CA THR A 43 9.69 -14.76 5.72
C THR A 43 8.91 -13.65 4.99
N VAL A 44 9.43 -12.42 5.00
CA VAL A 44 8.79 -11.30 4.26
C VAL A 44 8.84 -11.56 2.77
N GLU A 45 10.00 -11.94 2.24
CA GLU A 45 10.16 -12.27 0.83
C GLU A 45 9.32 -13.51 0.45
N ARG A 46 9.30 -14.55 1.31
CA ARG A 46 8.43 -15.72 1.13
C ARG A 46 6.97 -15.30 1.04
N TYR A 47 6.50 -14.48 1.98
CA TYR A 47 5.12 -13.96 1.95
C TYR A 47 4.80 -13.24 0.65
N ILE A 48 5.69 -12.35 0.18
CA ILE A 48 5.46 -11.57 -1.04
C ILE A 48 5.31 -12.49 -2.25
N LEU A 49 6.23 -13.43 -2.43
CA LEU A 49 6.19 -14.37 -3.55
C LEU A 49 4.94 -15.25 -3.50
N ASP A 50 4.67 -15.87 -2.35
CA ASP A 50 3.55 -16.78 -2.18
C ASP A 50 2.19 -16.05 -2.31
N SER A 51 2.04 -14.84 -1.73
CA SER A 51 0.81 -14.06 -1.86
C SER A 51 0.56 -13.62 -3.30
N PHE A 52 1.60 -13.24 -4.03
CA PHE A 52 1.48 -12.92 -5.45
C PHE A 52 1.06 -14.15 -6.25
N ASP A 53 1.72 -15.27 -6.06
CA ASP A 53 1.39 -16.50 -6.79
C ASP A 53 -0.02 -17.00 -6.49
N PHE A 54 -0.43 -16.93 -5.23
CA PHE A 54 -1.74 -17.40 -4.80
C PHE A 54 -2.89 -16.51 -5.27
N LEU A 55 -2.73 -15.17 -5.27
CA LEU A 55 -3.83 -14.23 -5.50
C LEU A 55 -3.80 -13.51 -6.85
N LEU A 56 -2.60 -13.27 -7.41
CA LEU A 56 -2.42 -12.22 -8.41
C LEU A 56 -1.72 -12.69 -9.70
N SER A 57 -0.95 -13.77 -9.66
CA SER A 57 -0.04 -14.17 -10.74
C SER A 57 -0.74 -14.38 -12.10
N SER A 58 -1.96 -14.91 -12.09
CA SER A 58 -2.75 -15.13 -13.31
C SER A 58 -3.19 -13.83 -13.99
N GLN A 59 -3.33 -12.75 -13.22
CA GLN A 59 -3.75 -11.44 -13.74
C GLN A 59 -2.56 -10.58 -14.20
N TYR A 60 -1.36 -10.85 -13.67
CA TYR A 60 -0.16 -10.06 -13.93
C TYR A 60 1.01 -10.94 -14.43
N PRO A 61 0.87 -11.60 -15.60
CA PRO A 61 1.90 -12.51 -16.10
C PRO A 61 3.21 -11.82 -16.45
N THR A 62 3.20 -10.52 -16.73
CA THR A 62 4.37 -9.70 -17.08
C THR A 62 5.18 -9.25 -15.87
N ALA A 63 4.76 -9.56 -14.64
CA ALA A 63 5.49 -9.21 -13.45
C ALA A 63 6.89 -9.83 -13.45
N VAL A 64 7.92 -9.02 -13.14
CA VAL A 64 9.32 -9.45 -13.03
C VAL A 64 9.82 -9.44 -11.60
N GLY A 65 9.17 -8.70 -10.71
CA GLY A 65 9.55 -8.65 -9.31
C GLY A 65 8.77 -7.61 -8.50
N PHE A 66 9.21 -7.42 -7.28
CA PHE A 66 8.48 -6.70 -6.25
C PHE A 66 9.41 -5.72 -5.54
N GLU A 67 8.98 -4.46 -5.49
CA GLU A 67 9.50 -3.46 -4.57
C GLU A 67 8.68 -3.55 -3.29
N TRP A 68 9.32 -3.60 -2.11
CA TRP A 68 8.61 -3.71 -0.86
C TRP A 68 9.20 -2.84 0.24
N TRP A 69 8.36 -2.43 1.18
CA TRP A 69 8.74 -1.63 2.33
C TRP A 69 7.78 -1.85 3.50
N ILE A 70 8.17 -1.34 4.66
CA ILE A 70 7.39 -1.39 5.87
C ILE A 70 7.00 0.04 6.25
N GLU A 71 5.70 0.27 6.41
CA GLU A 71 5.17 1.49 6.98
C GLU A 71 4.86 1.25 8.46
N ASN A 72 5.47 2.07 9.32
CA ASN A 72 5.16 2.07 10.75
C ASN A 72 4.78 3.48 11.18
N LEU A 73 3.55 3.64 11.63
CA LEU A 73 3.00 4.89 12.13
C LEU A 73 2.88 4.78 13.65
N ASP A 74 3.55 5.66 14.37
CA ASP A 74 3.73 5.64 15.83
C ASP A 74 2.85 6.65 16.59
N GLY A 75 1.74 7.05 16.01
CA GLY A 75 0.79 7.99 16.63
C GLY A 75 1.06 9.47 16.36
N HIS A 76 2.18 9.80 15.75
CA HIS A 76 2.54 11.18 15.42
C HIS A 76 2.71 11.41 13.92
N ASN A 77 2.82 10.34 13.15
CA ASN A 77 3.10 10.39 11.73
C ASN A 77 1.85 10.17 10.91
N THR A 78 1.75 10.90 9.82
CA THR A 78 0.74 10.73 8.77
C THR A 78 1.44 10.38 7.47
N ILE A 79 0.75 9.65 6.59
CA ILE A 79 1.22 9.45 5.23
C ILE A 79 0.48 10.45 4.34
N THR A 80 1.23 11.40 3.78
CA THR A 80 0.67 12.37 2.85
C THR A 80 0.15 11.67 1.59
N LEU A 81 -0.82 12.27 0.93
CA LEU A 81 -1.33 11.75 -0.33
C LEU A 81 -0.23 11.66 -1.39
N HIS A 82 -0.03 10.47 -1.91
CA HIS A 82 0.93 10.17 -2.98
C HIS A 82 0.44 9.03 -3.85
N SER A 83 1.00 8.88 -5.03
CA SER A 83 0.89 7.68 -5.86
C SER A 83 2.22 6.93 -5.84
N ASN A 84 2.18 5.62 -5.99
CA ASN A 84 3.40 4.84 -6.10
C ASN A 84 3.93 4.91 -7.53
N HIS A 85 5.17 5.36 -7.69
CA HIS A 85 5.83 5.46 -8.99
C HIS A 85 7.35 5.44 -8.85
N ASP A 86 8.06 5.15 -9.96
CA ASP A 86 9.52 5.19 -10.00
C ASP A 86 10.02 6.65 -10.05
N ASP A 87 10.49 7.14 -8.91
CA ASP A 87 11.06 8.49 -8.78
C ASP A 87 12.34 8.68 -9.60
N ASN A 88 13.16 7.65 -9.76
CA ASN A 88 14.37 7.75 -10.56
C ASN A 88 14.03 7.84 -12.05
N TYR A 89 13.10 7.02 -12.52
CA TYR A 89 12.59 7.10 -13.87
C TYR A 89 12.00 8.49 -14.17
N ARG A 90 11.21 9.03 -13.24
CA ARG A 90 10.63 10.38 -13.36
C ARG A 90 11.71 11.47 -13.47
N LYS A 91 12.73 11.42 -12.61
CA LYS A 91 13.84 12.40 -12.64
C LYS A 91 14.61 12.36 -13.96
N GLU A 92 14.81 11.18 -14.53
CA GLU A 92 15.56 10.99 -15.77
C GLU A 92 14.74 11.30 -17.03
N ASN A 93 13.46 10.96 -17.04
CA ASN A 93 12.63 10.98 -18.24
C ASN A 93 11.53 12.05 -18.21
N GLY A 94 11.32 12.73 -17.08
CA GLY A 94 10.28 13.75 -16.91
C GLY A 94 8.84 13.21 -16.99
N THR A 95 8.65 11.88 -16.91
CA THR A 95 7.34 11.21 -16.93
C THR A 95 7.22 10.23 -15.78
N LEU A 96 5.98 9.97 -15.35
CA LEU A 96 5.71 9.00 -14.30
C LEU A 96 5.65 7.58 -14.89
N LYS A 97 6.32 6.64 -14.23
CA LYS A 97 6.17 5.21 -14.50
C LYS A 97 5.69 4.52 -13.22
N TYR A 98 4.59 3.80 -13.35
CA TYR A 98 3.89 3.18 -12.24
C TYR A 98 4.14 1.68 -12.21
N PRO A 99 4.09 1.04 -11.03
CA PRO A 99 4.00 -0.41 -10.93
C PRO A 99 2.71 -0.93 -11.59
N LEU A 100 2.61 -2.22 -11.77
CA LEU A 100 1.41 -2.88 -12.30
C LEU A 100 0.26 -2.83 -11.28
N LEU A 101 0.59 -2.97 -10.00
CA LEU A 101 -0.33 -2.83 -8.87
C LEU A 101 0.42 -2.52 -7.59
N SER A 102 -0.31 -2.04 -6.60
CA SER A 102 0.18 -1.81 -5.23
C SER A 102 -0.65 -2.59 -4.22
N THR A 103 0.02 -3.08 -3.20
CA THR A 103 -0.60 -3.89 -2.14
C THR A 103 -0.28 -3.35 -0.75
N GLU A 104 -1.16 -3.64 0.19
CA GLU A 104 -0.97 -3.37 1.62
C GLU A 104 -1.48 -4.56 2.43
N LEU A 105 -0.63 -5.13 3.30
CA LEU A 105 -1.04 -6.08 4.33
C LEU A 105 -0.98 -5.39 5.69
N TYR A 106 -2.12 -5.25 6.35
CA TYR A 106 -2.16 -4.72 7.70
C TYR A 106 -1.69 -5.78 8.70
N LEU A 107 -0.65 -5.44 9.47
CA LEU A 107 -0.09 -6.31 10.50
C LEU A 107 -0.60 -5.97 11.91
N THR A 108 -1.29 -4.85 12.04
CA THR A 108 -1.92 -4.40 13.28
C THR A 108 -3.32 -3.87 13.00
N ASN A 109 -4.17 -3.87 14.03
CA ASN A 109 -5.44 -3.15 14.01
C ASN A 109 -5.20 -1.67 14.31
N ASP A 110 -5.92 -0.77 13.63
CA ASP A 110 -5.95 0.66 13.93
C ASP A 110 -7.32 1.25 13.55
N ILE A 111 -7.59 2.47 14.02
CA ILE A 111 -8.81 3.21 13.72
C ILE A 111 -8.67 4.09 12.48
N ASP A 112 -7.46 4.53 12.15
CA ASP A 112 -7.21 5.45 11.04
C ASP A 112 -7.07 4.69 9.71
N PRO A 113 -7.98 4.91 8.76
CA PRO A 113 -8.00 4.15 7.52
C PRO A 113 -6.93 4.63 6.53
N THR A 114 -6.46 3.70 5.69
CA THR A 114 -5.88 4.10 4.41
C THR A 114 -6.96 4.73 3.57
N THR A 115 -6.70 5.94 3.10
CA THR A 115 -7.58 6.70 2.21
C THR A 115 -7.04 6.60 0.79
N ILE A 116 -7.86 6.16 -0.15
CA ILE A 116 -7.52 6.06 -1.57
C ILE A 116 -8.50 6.90 -2.36
N LEU A 117 -7.98 7.82 -3.17
CA LEU A 117 -8.76 8.75 -3.99
C LEU A 117 -8.70 8.32 -5.47
N ASP A 118 -9.80 8.45 -6.20
CA ASP A 118 -9.88 8.17 -7.64
C ASP A 118 -9.19 9.22 -8.52
N THR A 119 -8.28 9.97 -7.95
CA THR A 119 -7.46 10.95 -8.65
C THR A 119 -6.03 10.46 -8.78
N LYS A 120 -5.39 10.86 -9.88
CA LYS A 120 -4.01 10.52 -10.19
C LYS A 120 -3.09 11.69 -9.86
N GLN A 121 -1.85 11.39 -9.51
CA GLN A 121 -0.83 12.40 -9.35
C GLN A 121 -0.47 12.99 -10.72
N GLY A 122 -0.46 14.32 -10.81
CA GLY A 122 -0.02 15.03 -12.00
C GLY A 122 1.51 14.98 -12.16
N LYS A 123 1.98 15.42 -13.33
CA LYS A 123 3.42 15.48 -13.67
C LYS A 123 4.28 16.22 -12.63
N TYR A 124 3.70 17.20 -11.97
CA TYR A 124 4.31 17.97 -10.90
C TYR A 124 3.68 17.59 -9.56
N TRP A 125 4.46 17.32 -8.56
CA TRP A 125 4.08 16.86 -7.21
C TRP A 125 2.88 17.60 -6.57
N GLU A 126 2.58 18.78 -7.04
CA GLU A 126 1.61 19.70 -6.48
C GLU A 126 0.27 19.70 -7.24
N GLN A 127 0.13 18.88 -8.26
CA GLN A 127 -1.06 18.95 -9.13
C GLN A 127 -1.70 17.57 -9.29
N TYR A 128 -3.00 17.51 -8.99
CA TYR A 128 -3.83 16.41 -9.47
C TYR A 128 -3.99 16.52 -10.99
N GLU A 129 -3.92 15.39 -11.70
CA GLU A 129 -4.27 15.37 -13.11
C GLU A 129 -5.71 15.87 -13.30
N ASN A 130 -5.84 17.13 -13.65
CA ASN A 130 -7.01 17.85 -14.21
C ASN A 130 -8.40 17.68 -13.56
N ASN A 131 -8.65 16.70 -12.70
CA ASN A 131 -9.94 16.50 -12.06
C ASN A 131 -9.82 16.29 -10.55
N PRO A 132 -10.61 16.98 -9.74
CA PRO A 132 -10.71 16.68 -8.31
C PRO A 132 -11.24 15.26 -8.12
N PRO A 133 -10.89 14.60 -7.01
CA PRO A 133 -11.40 13.27 -6.72
C PRO A 133 -12.92 13.28 -6.62
N THR A 134 -13.56 12.27 -7.17
CA THR A 134 -15.01 12.06 -7.12
C THR A 134 -15.40 10.91 -6.22
N GLU A 135 -14.49 9.97 -6.01
CA GLU A 135 -14.69 8.81 -5.16
C GLU A 135 -13.54 8.69 -4.14
N VAL A 136 -13.86 8.14 -2.98
CA VAL A 136 -12.88 7.78 -1.96
C VAL A 136 -13.16 6.38 -1.44
N VAL A 137 -12.10 5.62 -1.21
CA VAL A 137 -12.13 4.37 -0.45
C VAL A 137 -11.41 4.58 0.87
N PHE A 138 -12.09 4.27 1.97
CA PHE A 138 -11.50 4.17 3.28
C PHE A 138 -11.32 2.69 3.64
N SER A 139 -10.10 2.29 3.91
CA SER A 139 -9.80 0.95 4.36
C SER A 139 -9.25 0.99 5.78
N ALA A 140 -10.09 0.66 6.76
CA ALA A 140 -9.65 0.54 8.13
C ALA A 140 -8.69 -0.64 8.28
N PRO A 141 -7.55 -0.46 8.96
CA PRO A 141 -6.62 -1.53 9.26
C PRO A 141 -7.28 -2.59 10.13
N GLU A 142 -7.18 -3.82 9.67
CA GLU A 142 -7.57 -5.03 10.39
C GLU A 142 -6.48 -6.06 10.17
N GLU A 143 -5.96 -6.59 11.25
CA GLU A 143 -4.83 -7.50 11.23
C GLU A 143 -5.05 -8.68 10.27
N GLY A 144 -4.11 -8.87 9.34
CA GLY A 144 -4.19 -9.88 8.29
C GLY A 144 -4.98 -9.48 7.04
N LYS A 145 -5.69 -8.35 7.05
CA LYS A 145 -6.42 -7.85 5.89
C LYS A 145 -5.45 -7.38 4.80
N PHE A 146 -5.75 -7.77 3.57
CA PHE A 146 -4.92 -7.48 2.40
C PHE A 146 -5.67 -6.64 1.38
N ILE A 147 -5.04 -5.58 0.89
CA ILE A 147 -5.61 -4.66 -0.09
C ILE A 147 -4.75 -4.66 -1.35
N VAL A 148 -5.43 -4.61 -2.49
CA VAL A 148 -4.84 -4.44 -3.81
C VAL A 148 -5.48 -3.23 -4.47
N SER A 149 -4.66 -2.33 -5.00
CA SER A 149 -5.14 -1.11 -5.65
C SER A 149 -4.31 -0.71 -6.86
N ASP A 150 -4.90 0.08 -7.74
CA ASP A 150 -4.18 0.72 -8.84
C ASP A 150 -3.18 1.74 -8.27
N PRO A 151 -1.88 1.61 -8.57
CA PRO A 151 -0.83 2.48 -8.01
C PRO A 151 -0.92 3.95 -8.46
N ARG A 152 -1.66 4.22 -9.52
CA ARG A 152 -1.85 5.58 -10.05
C ARG A 152 -2.75 6.43 -9.15
N TYR A 153 -3.58 5.81 -8.34
CA TYR A 153 -4.46 6.53 -7.41
C TYR A 153 -3.69 7.07 -6.22
N MET A 154 -4.08 8.28 -5.81
CA MET A 154 -3.51 8.92 -4.64
C MET A 154 -3.96 8.19 -3.38
N ARG A 155 -3.01 7.85 -2.54
CA ARG A 155 -3.27 7.20 -1.24
C ARG A 155 -2.56 7.92 -0.11
N GLY A 156 -3.07 7.77 1.10
CA GLY A 156 -2.47 8.33 2.30
C GLY A 156 -3.19 7.88 3.57
N VAL A 157 -2.63 8.23 4.71
CA VAL A 157 -3.21 7.96 6.02
C VAL A 157 -3.32 9.27 6.77
N PHE A 158 -4.54 9.62 7.15
CA PHE A 158 -4.85 10.85 7.88
C PHE A 158 -5.37 10.48 9.25
N GLY A 159 -4.77 11.03 10.25
CA GLY A 159 -5.15 10.80 11.62
C GLY A 159 -3.95 10.62 12.53
N ARG A 160 -4.22 10.43 13.81
CA ARG A 160 -3.21 10.09 14.81
C ARG A 160 -3.29 8.60 15.06
N CYS A 161 -2.65 7.81 14.19
CA CYS A 161 -2.55 6.37 14.37
C CYS A 161 -2.05 6.04 15.77
N SER A 162 -2.70 5.14 16.49
CA SER A 162 -2.24 4.71 17.81
C SER A 162 -0.95 3.89 17.71
N SER A 163 -0.88 2.99 16.77
CA SER A 163 0.29 2.23 16.33
C SER A 163 -0.14 1.38 15.14
N ARG A 164 0.40 1.65 13.96
CA ARG A 164 0.06 0.92 12.75
C ARG A 164 1.31 0.42 12.06
N THR A 165 1.35 -0.88 11.81
CA THR A 165 2.37 -1.51 10.98
C THR A 165 1.72 -2.12 9.75
N THR A 166 2.23 -1.78 8.58
CA THR A 166 1.76 -2.26 7.28
C THR A 166 2.96 -2.75 6.47
N LEU A 167 2.87 -3.95 5.92
CA LEU A 167 3.78 -4.42 4.90
C LEU A 167 3.20 -4.08 3.54
N CYS A 168 3.93 -3.30 2.77
CA CYS A 168 3.56 -2.86 1.43
C CYS A 168 4.46 -3.51 0.39
N TYR A 169 3.89 -3.86 -0.77
CA TYR A 169 4.70 -4.16 -1.94
C TYR A 169 4.01 -3.74 -3.23
N ASP A 170 4.83 -3.30 -4.18
CA ASP A 170 4.45 -2.95 -5.53
C ASP A 170 4.94 -4.03 -6.51
N VAL A 171 4.09 -4.40 -7.46
CA VAL A 171 4.44 -5.37 -8.51
C VAL A 171 4.89 -4.63 -9.76
N TRP A 172 6.06 -4.99 -10.28
CA TRP A 172 6.67 -4.30 -11.41
C TRP A 172 6.88 -5.22 -12.62
N ASP A 173 6.76 -4.66 -13.83
CA ASP A 173 7.14 -5.29 -15.10
C ASP A 173 8.60 -5.02 -15.49
N TYR A 174 9.36 -4.33 -14.64
CA TYR A 174 10.80 -4.10 -14.73
C TYR A 174 11.34 -3.83 -13.32
N LYS A 175 12.67 -3.87 -13.15
CA LYS A 175 13.30 -3.52 -11.87
C LYS A 175 13.60 -2.01 -11.84
N PRO A 176 12.97 -1.21 -10.95
CA PRO A 176 13.35 0.19 -10.73
C PRO A 176 14.82 0.32 -10.34
N LYS A 177 15.45 1.44 -10.73
CA LYS A 177 16.86 1.69 -10.41
C LYS A 177 17.07 1.86 -8.92
N ASN A 178 18.27 1.47 -8.47
CA ASN A 178 18.76 1.64 -7.09
C ASN A 178 18.00 0.83 -6.03
N LEU A 179 17.17 -0.11 -6.42
CA LEU A 179 16.57 -1.05 -5.49
C LEU A 179 17.50 -2.27 -5.29
N ASN A 180 17.78 -2.58 -4.04
CA ASN A 180 18.60 -3.71 -3.64
C ASN A 180 17.81 -4.68 -2.79
N ARG A 181 18.24 -5.93 -2.77
CA ARG A 181 17.75 -6.93 -1.83
C ARG A 181 18.15 -6.56 -0.41
N VAL A 182 17.39 -7.01 0.59
CA VAL A 182 17.70 -6.71 1.99
C VAL A 182 19.06 -7.29 2.45
N GLY A 183 19.49 -8.41 1.82
CA GLY A 183 20.77 -9.03 2.10
C GLY A 183 20.88 -9.68 3.49
N ILE A 184 19.75 -9.88 4.17
CA ILE A 184 19.69 -10.57 5.45
C ILE A 184 18.99 -11.90 5.23
N VAL A 185 19.73 -12.97 5.44
CA VAL A 185 19.24 -14.34 5.30
C VAL A 185 18.77 -14.82 6.67
N THR A 186 17.50 -15.10 6.78
CA THR A 186 16.90 -15.86 7.89
C THR A 186 16.40 -17.19 7.34
N LYS A 187 15.94 -18.10 8.19
CA LYS A 187 15.23 -19.28 7.68
C LYS A 187 13.78 -18.88 7.38
N PRO A 188 13.36 -18.81 6.10
CA PRO A 188 12.00 -18.44 5.77
C PRO A 188 10.98 -19.39 6.42
N PHE A 189 9.94 -18.83 7.00
CA PHE A 189 8.79 -19.59 7.50
C PHE A 189 7.83 -19.86 6.35
N ASP A 190 7.32 -21.08 6.23
CA ASP A 190 6.30 -21.42 5.24
C ASP A 190 4.96 -20.79 5.62
N VAL A 191 4.61 -19.74 4.90
CA VAL A 191 3.39 -18.96 5.13
C VAL A 191 2.17 -19.74 4.63
N ARG A 192 1.09 -19.77 5.41
CA ARG A 192 -0.15 -20.44 5.05
C ARG A 192 -1.25 -19.44 4.77
N PHE A 193 -1.86 -19.57 3.60
CA PHE A 193 -2.94 -18.71 3.14
C PHE A 193 -4.30 -19.39 3.30
N TYR A 194 -5.30 -18.61 3.69
CA TYR A 194 -6.70 -18.99 3.55
C TYR A 194 -7.16 -18.64 2.13
N LYS A 195 -7.87 -19.59 1.49
CA LYS A 195 -8.54 -19.28 0.22
C LYS A 195 -9.68 -18.30 0.51
N GLN A 196 -9.53 -17.08 0.05
CA GLN A 196 -10.49 -16.01 0.20
C GLN A 196 -10.84 -15.44 -1.17
N GLU A 197 -12.11 -15.18 -1.39
CA GLU A 197 -12.53 -14.42 -2.56
C GLU A 197 -12.42 -12.92 -2.23
N PRO A 198 -11.90 -12.11 -3.16
CA PRO A 198 -11.87 -10.68 -2.96
C PRO A 198 -13.28 -10.15 -2.89
N SER A 199 -13.52 -9.25 -1.97
CA SER A 199 -14.78 -8.51 -1.97
C SER A 199 -14.81 -7.56 -3.15
N SER A 200 -15.93 -7.55 -3.87
CA SER A 200 -16.22 -6.48 -4.82
C SER A 200 -16.13 -5.13 -4.11
N PRO A 201 -15.56 -4.09 -4.74
CA PRO A 201 -15.48 -2.75 -4.17
C PRO A 201 -16.86 -2.14 -3.85
N VAL A 202 -17.95 -2.76 -4.30
CA VAL A 202 -19.33 -2.36 -4.02
C VAL A 202 -19.90 -3.06 -2.78
N GLN A 203 -19.30 -4.16 -2.33
CA GLN A 203 -19.76 -4.86 -1.14
C GLN A 203 -18.95 -4.41 0.07
N TRP A 204 -19.67 -3.87 1.04
CA TRP A 204 -19.18 -3.57 2.36
C TRP A 204 -18.78 -4.87 3.06
N LEU A 205 -17.54 -5.26 2.97
CA LEU A 205 -17.01 -6.33 3.78
C LEU A 205 -16.13 -5.72 4.87
N GLY A 206 -16.60 -5.81 6.07
CA GLY A 206 -15.89 -5.34 7.23
C GLY A 206 -15.73 -3.81 7.25
N LYS A 207 -14.49 -3.34 7.27
CA LYS A 207 -14.13 -1.95 7.52
C LYS A 207 -13.64 -1.18 6.29
N THR A 208 -14.02 -1.59 5.08
CA THR A 208 -13.71 -0.84 3.85
C THR A 208 -14.96 -0.14 3.33
N LYS A 209 -14.87 1.14 3.05
CA LYS A 209 -15.98 1.97 2.58
C LYS A 209 -15.57 2.74 1.33
N LYS A 210 -16.38 2.60 0.26
CA LYS A 210 -16.32 3.46 -0.92
C LYS A 210 -17.40 4.53 -0.80
N MET A 211 -17.03 5.78 -0.98
CA MET A 211 -17.95 6.91 -0.93
C MET A 211 -17.78 7.80 -2.17
N GLN A 212 -18.87 8.39 -2.62
CA GLN A 212 -18.79 9.50 -3.58
C GLN A 212 -18.59 10.81 -2.81
N LEU A 213 -17.63 11.60 -3.25
CA LEU A 213 -17.32 12.88 -2.64
C LEU A 213 -18.31 13.95 -3.12
N SER A 214 -18.81 14.76 -2.21
CA SER A 214 -19.54 15.96 -2.55
C SER A 214 -18.64 16.99 -3.26
N ILE A 215 -19.22 18.00 -3.90
CA ILE A 215 -18.45 19.09 -4.52
C ILE A 215 -17.57 19.81 -3.50
N ASN A 216 -18.05 19.95 -2.26
CA ASN A 216 -17.29 20.59 -1.20
C ASN A 216 -16.08 19.73 -0.77
N ASP A 217 -16.27 18.40 -0.65
CA ASP A 217 -15.18 17.47 -0.34
C ASP A 217 -14.14 17.43 -1.46
N GLN A 218 -14.57 17.48 -2.71
CA GLN A 218 -13.69 17.57 -3.88
C GLN A 218 -12.84 18.85 -3.85
N GLN A 219 -13.43 19.98 -3.49
CA GLN A 219 -12.71 21.26 -3.34
C GLN A 219 -11.74 21.23 -2.17
N PHE A 220 -12.10 20.54 -1.10
CA PHE A 220 -11.24 20.31 0.04
C PHE A 220 -9.98 19.54 -0.37
N PHE A 221 -10.13 18.39 -1.01
CA PHE A 221 -8.98 17.60 -1.49
C PHE A 221 -8.14 18.34 -2.54
N LYS A 222 -8.73 19.23 -3.32
CA LYS A 222 -8.03 20.07 -4.30
C LYS A 222 -7.06 21.08 -3.65
N LYS A 223 -7.36 21.49 -2.41
CA LYS A 223 -6.53 22.43 -1.64
C LYS A 223 -5.46 21.72 -0.77
N PHE A 224 -5.51 20.40 -0.69
CA PHE A 224 -4.74 19.59 0.22
C PHE A 224 -3.22 19.61 0.03
N PRO A 225 -2.66 19.61 -1.18
CA PRO A 225 -1.22 19.54 -1.38
C PRO A 225 -0.45 20.72 -0.78
N ASN A 226 -1.10 21.86 -0.62
CA ASN A 226 -0.42 23.11 -0.28
C ASN A 226 -0.39 23.48 1.21
N LYS A 227 -1.08 22.73 2.08
CA LYS A 227 -1.23 23.14 3.49
C LYS A 227 -0.64 22.22 4.54
N TYR A 228 -0.15 21.03 4.19
CA TYR A 228 0.31 20.06 5.18
C TYR A 228 1.82 20.11 5.41
N ARG A 229 2.34 21.25 5.78
CA ARG A 229 3.71 21.33 6.31
C ARG A 229 3.79 21.36 7.83
N GLU A 230 2.70 21.62 8.56
CA GLU A 230 2.76 21.71 10.03
C GLU A 230 1.41 21.46 10.69
N GLY A 231 1.25 20.32 11.35
CA GLY A 231 0.55 20.19 12.63
C GLY A 231 -0.99 20.39 12.72
N GLU A 232 -1.76 20.50 11.65
CA GLU A 232 -3.22 20.68 11.76
C GLU A 232 -4.00 19.35 11.78
N THR A 233 -4.75 19.16 12.84
CA THR A 233 -5.65 18.01 13.05
C THR A 233 -6.97 18.17 12.32
N TRP A 234 -7.41 17.12 11.63
CA TRP A 234 -8.70 17.05 10.97
C TRP A 234 -9.78 16.53 11.92
N LYS A 235 -10.88 17.26 12.03
CA LYS A 235 -12.13 16.71 12.57
C LYS A 235 -12.99 16.28 11.40
N VAL A 236 -13.19 14.97 11.23
CA VAL A 236 -14.28 14.46 10.42
C VAL A 236 -15.55 14.71 11.21
N THR A 237 -16.33 15.68 10.80
CA THR A 237 -17.71 15.82 11.30
C THR A 237 -18.52 14.67 10.74
N GLN A 238 -19.09 13.89 11.65
CA GLN A 238 -20.05 12.81 11.37
C GLN A 238 -21.30 13.33 10.70
#